data_a219eed202954c3366b7ee14fa5bc2d9
#
_entry.id   a219eed202954c3366b7ee14fa5bc2d9
#
_cell.length_a   1.000
_cell.length_b   1.000
_cell.length_c   1.000
_cell.angle_alpha   90.00
_cell.angle_beta   90.00
_cell.angle_gamma   90.00
#
_symmetry.space_group_name_H-M   'P 1'
#
loop_
_entity.id
_entity.type
_entity.pdbx_description
1 polymer ?
#
loop_
_entity_poly.entity_id
_entity_poly.type
_entity_poly.pdbx_seq_one_letter_code
_entity_poly.pdbx_strand_id
1 'polypeptide(L)'
;PPFNEGSLLVGVALRPGVTLGESAALGRQAEVLIRQVPEVVHVGRKTGRAELDEHAEGVHVSELDVGLKPAGEIQRSMDAVTADIRSRLVNLPAGISIGQPISHRIDAMLSGVRTQIAIKIFGEDLDAMRGQAETLRTRLATIPGIADLEIERQVLAPQITVRIDYAAAAQYGVPAPQVLSALQALVEGEKVAQIVEGSRRFALVVKLPESA
;
A
#
# COMPACT_ATOMS: atom_id res chain seq x y z
N PRO A 1 -17.82 -20.66 -8.50
CA PRO A 1 -16.69 -20.16 -9.27
C PRO A 1 -16.43 -18.72 -8.89
N PRO A 2 -15.18 -18.31 -8.73
CA PRO A 2 -14.87 -16.91 -8.44
C PRO A 2 -15.40 -16.03 -9.58
N PHE A 3 -16.06 -14.95 -9.23
CA PHE A 3 -16.56 -13.97 -10.18
C PHE A 3 -15.39 -13.33 -10.91
N ASN A 4 -15.39 -13.31 -12.23
CA ASN A 4 -14.37 -12.62 -13.02
C ASN A 4 -14.76 -11.14 -13.14
N GLU A 5 -14.01 -10.27 -12.47
CA GLU A 5 -14.24 -8.83 -12.44
C GLU A 5 -13.70 -8.10 -13.69
N GLY A 6 -13.04 -8.81 -14.62
CA GLY A 6 -12.44 -8.22 -15.82
C GLY A 6 -11.22 -7.34 -15.55
N SER A 7 -10.76 -7.32 -14.30
CA SER A 7 -9.59 -6.55 -13.86
C SER A 7 -8.86 -7.26 -12.74
N LEU A 8 -7.58 -6.91 -12.58
CA LEU A 8 -6.74 -7.38 -11.49
C LEU A 8 -6.21 -6.19 -10.69
N LEU A 9 -6.00 -6.40 -9.41
CA LEU A 9 -5.28 -5.50 -8.52
C LEU A 9 -3.94 -6.13 -8.17
N VAL A 10 -2.84 -5.46 -8.54
CA VAL A 10 -1.48 -5.92 -8.26
C VAL A 10 -0.86 -5.01 -7.23
N GLY A 11 -0.55 -5.57 -6.06
CA GLY A 11 0.20 -4.90 -5.00
C GLY A 11 1.70 -5.12 -5.19
N VAL A 12 2.47 -4.04 -5.05
CA VAL A 12 3.94 -4.06 -5.07
C VAL A 12 4.42 -3.38 -3.80
N ALA A 13 4.88 -4.17 -2.83
CA ALA A 13 5.28 -3.69 -1.52
C ALA A 13 6.80 -3.80 -1.33
N LEU A 14 7.46 -2.67 -1.14
CA LEU A 14 8.87 -2.59 -0.79
C LEU A 14 9.06 -2.69 0.74
N ARG A 15 10.30 -2.61 1.18
CA ARG A 15 10.60 -2.48 2.61
C ARG A 15 10.12 -1.12 3.11
N PRO A 16 9.46 -1.05 4.27
CA PRO A 16 9.20 0.24 4.93
C PRO A 16 10.48 1.06 5.11
N GLY A 17 10.38 2.38 4.98
CA GLY A 17 11.52 3.29 5.06
C GLY A 17 12.14 3.68 3.71
N VAL A 18 11.69 3.10 2.59
CA VAL A 18 12.07 3.58 1.25
C VAL A 18 11.40 4.93 0.96
N THR A 19 12.04 5.71 0.11
CA THR A 19 11.49 6.99 -0.35
C THR A 19 10.33 6.78 -1.34
N LEU A 20 9.45 7.77 -1.46
CA LEU A 20 8.40 7.78 -2.47
C LEU A 20 8.99 7.66 -3.89
N GLY A 21 10.14 8.30 -4.14
CA GLY A 21 10.83 8.25 -5.43
C GLY A 21 11.27 6.84 -5.83
N GLU A 22 11.87 6.09 -4.89
CA GLU A 22 12.27 4.70 -5.10
C GLU A 22 11.05 3.80 -5.32
N SER A 23 10.03 3.95 -4.48
CA SER A 23 8.79 3.19 -4.62
C SER A 23 8.10 3.46 -5.96
N ALA A 24 8.01 4.73 -6.37
CA ALA A 24 7.46 5.11 -7.67
C ALA A 24 8.30 4.59 -8.85
N ALA A 25 9.63 4.54 -8.72
CA ALA A 25 10.51 3.99 -9.74
C ALA A 25 10.28 2.49 -9.96
N LEU A 26 10.20 1.73 -8.85
CA LEU A 26 9.93 0.29 -8.94
C LEU A 26 8.50 0.00 -9.42
N GLY A 27 7.52 0.78 -8.97
CA GLY A 27 6.15 0.69 -9.46
C GLY A 27 6.05 0.93 -10.98
N ARG A 28 6.83 1.87 -11.54
CA ARG A 28 6.92 2.06 -12.99
C ARG A 28 7.51 0.85 -13.72
N GLN A 29 8.52 0.20 -13.14
CA GLN A 29 9.07 -1.03 -13.72
C GLN A 29 8.01 -2.15 -13.75
N ALA A 30 7.27 -2.32 -12.65
CA ALA A 30 6.17 -3.28 -12.59
C ALA A 30 5.10 -2.97 -13.66
N GLU A 31 4.71 -1.70 -13.81
CA GLU A 31 3.75 -1.25 -14.82
C GLU A 31 4.20 -1.62 -16.25
N VAL A 32 5.47 -1.38 -16.59
CA VAL A 32 6.02 -1.73 -17.90
C VAL A 32 5.99 -3.23 -18.14
N LEU A 33 6.35 -4.03 -17.13
CA LEU A 33 6.34 -5.50 -17.24
C LEU A 33 4.93 -6.07 -17.39
N ILE A 34 3.96 -5.54 -16.65
CA ILE A 34 2.56 -5.97 -16.72
C ILE A 34 1.95 -5.61 -18.08
N ARG A 35 2.26 -4.46 -18.66
CA ARG A 35 1.77 -4.04 -19.97
C ARG A 35 2.26 -4.94 -21.13
N GLN A 36 3.26 -5.77 -20.91
CA GLN A 36 3.74 -6.75 -21.91
C GLN A 36 2.86 -8.01 -21.97
N VAL A 37 1.91 -8.19 -21.07
CA VAL A 37 0.96 -9.30 -21.08
C VAL A 37 -0.12 -9.01 -22.12
N PRO A 38 -0.35 -9.93 -23.09
CA PRO A 38 -1.23 -9.64 -24.25
C PRO A 38 -2.68 -9.33 -23.91
N GLU A 39 -3.17 -9.79 -22.77
CA GLU A 39 -4.53 -9.56 -22.29
C GLU A 39 -4.70 -8.22 -21.55
N VAL A 40 -3.61 -7.54 -21.21
CA VAL A 40 -3.64 -6.27 -20.51
C VAL A 40 -3.93 -5.12 -21.48
N VAL A 41 -4.97 -4.35 -21.20
CA VAL A 41 -5.38 -3.18 -22.00
C VAL A 41 -4.81 -1.89 -21.41
N HIS A 42 -4.89 -1.75 -20.09
CA HIS A 42 -4.35 -0.58 -19.40
C HIS A 42 -3.84 -0.95 -18.00
N VAL A 43 -2.94 -0.14 -17.50
CA VAL A 43 -2.45 -0.21 -16.13
C VAL A 43 -2.50 1.19 -15.55
N GLY A 44 -3.23 1.36 -14.44
CA GLY A 44 -3.22 2.55 -13.62
C GLY A 44 -2.45 2.27 -12.34
N ARG A 45 -1.58 3.17 -11.90
CA ARG A 45 -0.78 2.99 -10.70
C ARG A 45 -0.98 4.13 -9.72
N LYS A 46 -1.13 3.80 -8.45
CA LYS A 46 -0.98 4.73 -7.33
C LYS A 46 0.15 4.24 -6.42
N THR A 47 0.96 5.15 -5.92
CA THR A 47 2.09 4.85 -5.05
C THR A 47 2.00 5.71 -3.81
N GLY A 48 2.10 5.10 -2.64
CA GLY A 48 1.95 5.78 -1.39
C GLY A 48 0.53 6.26 -1.14
N ARG A 49 0.40 7.27 -0.29
CA ARG A 49 -0.91 7.81 0.09
C ARG A 49 -1.10 9.23 -0.44
N ALA A 50 -2.34 9.55 -0.75
CA ALA A 50 -2.72 10.93 -0.98
C ALA A 50 -2.71 11.71 0.36
N GLU A 51 -2.47 13.00 0.29
CA GLU A 51 -2.61 13.87 1.45
C GLU A 51 -4.05 13.80 1.98
N LEU A 52 -4.18 13.75 3.31
CA LEU A 52 -5.49 13.69 3.99
C LEU A 52 -6.33 12.43 3.71
N ASP A 53 -5.74 11.36 3.22
CA ASP A 53 -6.41 10.07 3.06
C ASP A 53 -6.17 9.17 4.29
N GLU A 54 -7.22 8.87 5.04
CA GLU A 54 -7.16 8.06 6.26
C GLU A 54 -6.93 6.56 5.98
N HIS A 55 -7.20 6.11 4.76
CA HIS A 55 -7.13 4.69 4.37
C HIS A 55 -5.96 4.34 3.45
N ALA A 56 -5.01 5.24 3.31
CA ALA A 56 -3.94 5.07 2.35
C ALA A 56 -2.80 4.23 2.87
N GLU A 57 -2.22 3.48 1.96
CA GLU A 57 -1.01 2.71 2.19
C GLU A 57 0.21 3.62 2.42
N GLY A 58 1.23 3.09 3.09
CA GLY A 58 2.49 3.80 3.24
C GLY A 58 3.20 4.01 1.90
N VAL A 59 4.14 4.95 1.87
CA VAL A 59 4.90 5.32 0.64
C VAL A 59 5.65 4.14 0.00
N HIS A 60 5.87 3.06 0.75
CA HIS A 60 6.55 1.86 0.28
C HIS A 60 5.65 0.91 -0.53
N VAL A 61 4.36 1.22 -0.68
CA VAL A 61 3.39 0.38 -1.39
C VAL A 61 2.92 1.08 -2.67
N SER A 62 2.91 0.33 -3.75
CA SER A 62 2.23 0.70 -5.00
C SER A 62 1.10 -0.28 -5.27
N GLU A 63 -0.05 0.23 -5.65
CA GLU A 63 -1.17 -0.56 -6.16
C GLU A 63 -1.36 -0.25 -7.65
N LEU A 64 -1.47 -1.32 -8.45
CA LEU A 64 -1.68 -1.23 -9.89
C LEU A 64 -3.04 -1.83 -10.25
N ASP A 65 -3.92 -0.99 -10.75
CA ASP A 65 -5.19 -1.41 -11.35
C ASP A 65 -4.92 -1.87 -12.78
N VAL A 66 -5.11 -3.15 -13.06
CA VAL A 66 -4.82 -3.78 -14.34
C VAL A 66 -6.13 -4.13 -15.04
N GLY A 67 -6.47 -3.37 -16.07
CA GLY A 67 -7.63 -3.66 -16.91
C GLY A 67 -7.30 -4.69 -17.95
N LEU A 68 -8.14 -5.71 -18.05
CA LEU A 68 -8.01 -6.79 -19.00
C LEU A 68 -8.95 -6.62 -20.19
N LYS A 69 -8.66 -7.32 -21.28
CA LYS A 69 -9.57 -7.45 -22.42
C LYS A 69 -10.92 -8.04 -21.99
N PRO A 70 -12.00 -7.78 -22.73
CA PRO A 70 -13.27 -8.46 -22.50
C PRO A 70 -13.12 -9.99 -22.48
N ALA A 71 -13.86 -10.67 -21.61
CA ALA A 71 -13.74 -12.13 -21.39
C ALA A 71 -13.83 -12.95 -22.69
N GLY A 72 -14.61 -12.48 -23.68
CA GLY A 72 -14.72 -13.15 -24.99
C GLY A 72 -13.48 -13.04 -25.89
N GLU A 73 -12.55 -12.14 -25.57
CA GLU A 73 -11.30 -11.94 -26.30
C GLU A 73 -10.08 -12.59 -25.63
N ILE A 74 -10.25 -13.06 -24.39
CA ILE A 74 -9.21 -13.73 -23.62
C ILE A 74 -9.25 -15.23 -23.94
N GLN A 75 -8.19 -15.75 -24.53
CA GLN A 75 -8.07 -17.17 -24.85
C GLN A 75 -7.47 -18.00 -23.71
N ARG A 76 -6.66 -17.39 -22.86
CA ARG A 76 -6.04 -18.05 -21.71
C ARG A 76 -6.96 -18.01 -20.48
N SER A 77 -6.80 -18.97 -19.57
CA SER A 77 -7.48 -18.91 -18.29
C SER A 77 -6.96 -17.71 -17.45
N MET A 78 -7.78 -17.21 -16.52
CA MET A 78 -7.37 -16.14 -15.61
C MET A 78 -6.16 -16.54 -14.78
N ASP A 79 -6.07 -17.82 -14.39
CA ASP A 79 -4.90 -18.35 -13.65
C ASP A 79 -3.62 -18.29 -14.51
N ALA A 80 -3.71 -18.58 -15.82
CA ALA A 80 -2.58 -18.47 -16.72
C ALA A 80 -2.13 -17.01 -16.93
N VAL A 81 -3.07 -16.07 -17.04
CA VAL A 81 -2.78 -14.63 -17.13
C VAL A 81 -2.11 -14.15 -15.85
N THR A 82 -2.65 -14.53 -14.69
CA THR A 82 -2.09 -14.17 -13.37
C THR A 82 -0.69 -14.77 -13.19
N ALA A 83 -0.47 -16.02 -13.60
CA ALA A 83 0.84 -16.66 -13.55
C ALA A 83 1.86 -15.98 -14.47
N ASP A 84 1.46 -15.53 -15.66
CA ASP A 84 2.33 -14.74 -16.56
C ASP A 84 2.72 -13.41 -15.92
N ILE A 85 1.77 -12.66 -15.37
CA ILE A 85 2.06 -11.43 -14.64
C ILE A 85 3.07 -11.71 -13.51
N ARG A 86 2.81 -12.73 -12.68
CA ARG A 86 3.69 -13.11 -11.56
C ARG A 86 5.10 -13.45 -12.02
N SER A 87 5.23 -14.20 -13.10
CA SER A 87 6.54 -14.61 -13.65
C SER A 87 7.38 -13.42 -14.11
N ARG A 88 6.74 -12.38 -14.64
CA ARG A 88 7.42 -11.15 -15.07
C ARG A 88 7.88 -10.29 -13.91
N LEU A 89 7.14 -10.32 -12.80
CA LEU A 89 7.44 -9.52 -11.62
C LEU A 89 8.39 -10.21 -10.63
N VAL A 90 8.70 -11.49 -10.80
CA VAL A 90 9.49 -12.31 -9.86
C VAL A 90 10.87 -11.72 -9.52
N ASN A 91 11.47 -11.01 -10.45
CA ASN A 91 12.80 -10.42 -10.28
C ASN A 91 12.78 -9.03 -9.62
N LEU A 92 11.60 -8.47 -9.33
CA LEU A 92 11.51 -7.20 -8.63
C LEU A 92 11.80 -7.42 -7.13
N PRO A 93 12.60 -6.54 -6.50
CA PRO A 93 12.92 -6.65 -5.07
C PRO A 93 11.75 -6.14 -4.20
N ALA A 94 10.57 -6.71 -4.39
CA ALA A 94 9.33 -6.33 -3.72
C ALA A 94 8.46 -7.56 -3.43
N GLY A 95 7.60 -7.46 -2.43
CA GLY A 95 6.49 -8.38 -2.24
C GLY A 95 5.42 -8.11 -3.30
N ILE A 96 4.97 -9.17 -3.98
CA ILE A 96 3.96 -9.06 -5.03
C ILE A 96 2.70 -9.80 -4.58
N SER A 97 1.58 -9.10 -4.58
CA SER A 97 0.25 -9.69 -4.38
C SER A 97 -0.60 -9.46 -5.62
N ILE A 98 -1.36 -10.47 -6.04
CA ILE A 98 -2.26 -10.35 -7.20
C ILE A 98 -3.63 -10.87 -6.79
N GLY A 99 -4.63 -10.02 -6.93
CA GLY A 99 -6.03 -10.33 -6.61
C GLY A 99 -6.98 -9.64 -7.56
N GLN A 100 -8.27 -9.77 -7.29
CA GLN A 100 -9.30 -8.99 -7.97
C GLN A 100 -9.80 -7.87 -7.05
N PRO A 101 -10.16 -6.69 -7.56
CA PRO A 101 -10.47 -5.50 -6.74
C PRO A 101 -11.55 -5.71 -5.68
N ILE A 102 -12.66 -6.37 -6.03
CA ILE A 102 -13.79 -6.58 -5.10
C ILE A 102 -13.43 -7.67 -4.08
N SER A 103 -12.89 -8.81 -4.53
CA SER A 103 -12.46 -9.89 -3.65
C SER A 103 -11.44 -9.37 -2.63
N HIS A 104 -10.47 -8.59 -3.08
CA HIS A 104 -9.43 -8.01 -2.25
C HIS A 104 -9.99 -7.07 -1.16
N ARG A 105 -11.03 -6.27 -1.49
CA ARG A 105 -11.72 -5.43 -0.51
C ARG A 105 -12.52 -6.24 0.49
N ILE A 106 -13.22 -7.28 0.05
CA ILE A 106 -13.99 -8.17 0.92
C ILE A 106 -13.05 -8.88 1.90
N ASP A 107 -11.95 -9.42 1.42
CA ASP A 107 -10.96 -10.09 2.26
C ASP A 107 -10.38 -9.14 3.32
N ALA A 108 -10.03 -7.91 2.92
CA ALA A 108 -9.54 -6.89 3.85
C ALA A 108 -10.59 -6.50 4.91
N MET A 109 -11.86 -6.41 4.54
CA MET A 109 -12.95 -6.09 5.47
C MET A 109 -13.24 -7.22 6.47
N LEU A 110 -13.14 -8.48 6.03
CA LEU A 110 -13.47 -9.65 6.86
C LEU A 110 -12.31 -10.09 7.76
N SER A 111 -11.10 -10.08 7.25
CA SER A 111 -9.91 -10.59 7.96
C SER A 111 -8.98 -9.51 8.51
N GLY A 112 -9.14 -8.26 8.07
CA GLY A 112 -8.23 -7.15 8.33
C GLY A 112 -6.90 -7.23 7.58
N VAL A 113 -6.78 -8.21 6.67
CA VAL A 113 -5.63 -8.40 5.80
C VAL A 113 -6.09 -8.65 4.36
N ARG A 114 -5.28 -8.27 3.38
CA ARG A 114 -5.62 -8.35 1.95
C ARG A 114 -5.24 -9.70 1.33
N THR A 115 -5.57 -10.79 2.03
CA THR A 115 -5.26 -12.16 1.61
C THR A 115 -6.42 -13.09 1.91
N GLN A 116 -6.58 -14.15 1.11
CA GLN A 116 -7.62 -15.16 1.32
C GLN A 116 -7.42 -15.95 2.62
N ILE A 117 -6.18 -16.16 3.02
CA ILE A 117 -5.83 -16.88 4.25
C ILE A 117 -4.91 -16.00 5.09
N ALA A 118 -5.31 -15.72 6.32
CA ALA A 118 -4.50 -15.01 7.30
C ALA A 118 -4.20 -15.91 8.50
N ILE A 119 -2.93 -16.05 8.83
CA ILE A 119 -2.49 -16.74 10.04
C ILE A 119 -2.00 -15.68 11.02
N LYS A 120 -2.67 -15.55 12.15
CA LYS A 120 -2.34 -14.58 13.19
C LYS A 120 -1.57 -15.25 14.30
N ILE A 121 -0.39 -14.74 14.63
CA ILE A 121 0.45 -15.17 15.75
C ILE A 121 0.34 -14.10 16.84
N PHE A 122 0.00 -14.51 18.04
CA PHE A 122 -0.16 -13.63 19.19
C PHE A 122 0.95 -13.87 20.21
N GLY A 123 1.47 -12.80 20.79
CA GLY A 123 2.50 -12.86 21.84
C GLY A 123 2.91 -11.46 22.28
N GLU A 124 3.73 -11.38 23.33
CA GLU A 124 4.25 -10.11 23.85
C GLU A 124 5.64 -9.79 23.30
N ASP A 125 6.39 -10.80 22.87
CA ASP A 125 7.74 -10.67 22.30
C ASP A 125 7.68 -10.69 20.77
N LEU A 126 7.92 -9.54 20.17
CA LEU A 126 7.89 -9.35 18.71
C LEU A 126 8.97 -10.15 17.98
N ASP A 127 10.15 -10.31 18.57
CA ASP A 127 11.25 -11.07 17.95
C ASP A 127 10.98 -12.57 17.97
N ALA A 128 10.44 -13.08 19.08
CA ALA A 128 9.98 -14.45 19.18
C ALA A 128 8.86 -14.76 18.18
N MET A 129 7.87 -13.86 18.06
CA MET A 129 6.78 -14.00 17.08
C MET A 129 7.29 -13.99 15.64
N ARG A 130 8.27 -13.14 15.32
CA ARG A 130 8.91 -13.10 14.00
C ARG A 130 9.63 -14.41 13.69
N GLY A 131 10.37 -14.97 14.64
CA GLY A 131 11.04 -16.26 14.50
C GLY A 131 10.06 -17.40 14.22
N GLN A 132 8.91 -17.41 14.92
CA GLN A 132 7.85 -18.36 14.68
C GLN A 132 7.20 -18.18 13.28
N ALA A 133 6.97 -16.95 12.87
CA ALA A 133 6.42 -16.64 11.54
C ALA A 133 7.34 -17.13 10.41
N GLU A 134 8.65 -16.92 10.53
CA GLU A 134 9.63 -17.41 9.54
C GLU A 134 9.68 -18.95 9.50
N THR A 135 9.62 -19.59 10.66
CA THR A 135 9.55 -21.07 10.73
C THR A 135 8.29 -21.59 10.04
N LEU A 136 7.16 -20.95 10.30
CA LEU A 136 5.88 -21.31 9.71
C LEU A 136 5.90 -21.06 8.18
N ARG A 137 6.41 -19.93 7.74
CA ARG A 137 6.58 -19.60 6.32
C ARG A 137 7.37 -20.69 5.59
N THR A 138 8.50 -21.10 6.15
CA THR A 138 9.35 -22.16 5.57
C THR A 138 8.60 -23.47 5.41
N ARG A 139 7.79 -23.85 6.39
CA ARG A 139 6.97 -25.06 6.32
C ARG A 139 5.82 -24.96 5.33
N LEU A 140 5.12 -23.82 5.31
CA LEU A 140 3.99 -23.61 4.41
C LEU A 140 4.41 -23.49 2.95
N ALA A 141 5.59 -22.95 2.67
CA ALA A 141 6.12 -22.83 1.32
C ALA A 141 6.29 -24.17 0.61
N THR A 142 6.34 -25.30 1.34
CA THR A 142 6.45 -26.65 0.77
C THR A 142 5.09 -27.25 0.38
N ILE A 143 3.98 -26.60 0.72
CA ILE A 143 2.63 -27.11 0.46
C ILE A 143 2.20 -26.68 -0.95
N PRO A 144 1.88 -27.66 -1.84
CA PRO A 144 1.38 -27.30 -3.17
C PRO A 144 0.09 -26.49 -3.13
N GLY A 145 0.00 -25.47 -3.95
CA GLY A 145 -1.17 -24.59 -4.05
C GLY A 145 -1.10 -23.34 -3.18
N ILE A 146 -0.12 -23.19 -2.30
CA ILE A 146 0.14 -21.94 -1.60
C ILE A 146 0.95 -21.03 -2.53
N ALA A 147 0.43 -19.83 -2.78
CA ALA A 147 1.08 -18.77 -3.53
C ALA A 147 1.09 -17.47 -2.71
N ASP A 148 2.02 -16.57 -3.03
CA ASP A 148 2.12 -15.24 -2.42
C ASP A 148 2.17 -15.27 -0.87
N LEU A 149 2.93 -16.25 -0.34
CA LEU A 149 3.09 -16.42 1.11
C LEU A 149 4.03 -15.35 1.65
N GLU A 150 3.48 -14.39 2.37
CA GLU A 150 4.21 -13.28 2.97
C GLU A 150 4.03 -13.22 4.47
N ILE A 151 5.06 -12.79 5.16
CA ILE A 151 4.99 -12.37 6.56
C ILE A 151 4.81 -10.85 6.56
N GLU A 152 3.83 -10.36 7.33
CA GLU A 152 3.68 -8.93 7.54
C GLU A 152 4.99 -8.35 8.09
N ARG A 153 5.56 -7.42 7.34
CA ARG A 153 6.87 -6.85 7.65
C ARG A 153 6.77 -5.84 8.77
N GLN A 154 7.06 -6.28 9.97
CA GLN A 154 7.33 -5.39 11.09
C GLN A 154 8.77 -4.89 10.99
N VAL A 155 8.97 -3.74 10.40
CA VAL A 155 10.28 -3.08 10.32
C VAL A 155 10.26 -1.89 11.27
N LEU A 156 11.35 -1.72 12.03
CA LEU A 156 11.59 -0.49 12.75
C LEU A 156 11.70 0.65 11.74
N ALA A 157 10.60 1.39 11.56
CA ALA A 157 10.62 2.60 10.76
C ALA A 157 11.16 3.74 11.60
N PRO A 158 12.07 4.58 11.07
CA PRO A 158 12.46 5.79 11.74
C PRO A 158 11.23 6.65 12.02
N GLN A 159 11.05 7.06 13.27
CA GLN A 159 9.95 7.92 13.68
C GLN A 159 10.50 9.19 14.31
N ILE A 160 9.93 10.32 13.94
CA ILE A 160 10.16 11.59 14.63
C ILE A 160 9.06 11.74 15.67
N THR A 161 9.44 11.68 16.93
CA THR A 161 8.51 11.93 18.04
C THR A 161 8.70 13.35 18.55
N VAL A 162 7.69 14.20 18.39
CA VAL A 162 7.70 15.55 18.91
C VAL A 162 7.03 15.56 20.27
N ARG A 163 7.77 15.96 21.30
CA ARG A 163 7.26 16.12 22.67
C ARG A 163 7.20 17.58 23.04
N ILE A 164 6.04 18.03 23.52
CA ILE A 164 5.88 19.40 23.98
C ILE A 164 6.45 19.51 25.39
N ASP A 165 7.31 20.52 25.59
CA ASP A 165 7.68 20.98 26.93
C ASP A 165 6.57 21.88 27.45
N TYR A 166 5.73 21.34 28.30
CA TYR A 166 4.58 22.07 28.87
C TYR A 166 5.01 23.24 29.74
N ALA A 167 6.16 23.15 30.43
CA ALA A 167 6.66 24.24 31.27
C ALA A 167 7.12 25.43 30.43
N ALA A 168 7.88 25.14 29.36
CA ALA A 168 8.29 26.16 28.41
C ALA A 168 7.09 26.78 27.69
N ALA A 169 6.14 25.98 27.22
CA ALA A 169 4.94 26.46 26.56
C ALA A 169 4.12 27.41 27.47
N ALA A 170 4.01 27.07 28.73
CA ALA A 170 3.33 27.94 29.72
C ALA A 170 4.06 29.27 29.92
N GLN A 171 5.40 29.29 29.96
CA GLN A 171 6.20 30.51 30.06
C GLN A 171 5.97 31.49 28.90
N TYR A 172 5.78 30.93 27.69
CA TYR A 172 5.46 31.74 26.50
C TYR A 172 3.96 32.02 26.33
N GLY A 173 3.12 31.56 27.24
CA GLY A 173 1.66 31.74 27.18
C GLY A 173 1.00 31.02 26.01
N VAL A 174 1.65 29.94 25.46
CA VAL A 174 1.14 29.19 24.31
C VAL A 174 0.49 27.90 24.82
N PRO A 175 -0.82 27.71 24.65
CA PRO A 175 -1.48 26.44 25.00
C PRO A 175 -0.97 25.26 24.18
N ALA A 176 -0.67 24.14 24.84
CA ALA A 176 -0.18 22.94 24.17
C ALA A 176 -1.05 22.45 23.00
N PRO A 177 -2.39 22.50 23.03
CA PRO A 177 -3.23 22.15 21.89
C PRO A 177 -2.97 23.03 20.66
N GLN A 178 -2.68 24.31 20.84
CA GLN A 178 -2.36 25.21 19.71
C GLN A 178 -1.03 24.84 19.05
N VAL A 179 -0.02 24.46 19.85
CA VAL A 179 1.27 23.98 19.31
C VAL A 179 1.06 22.72 18.48
N LEU A 180 0.29 21.75 18.99
CA LEU A 180 0.00 20.51 18.27
C LEU A 180 -0.78 20.76 16.99
N SER A 181 -1.82 21.59 17.02
CA SER A 181 -2.60 21.92 15.82
C SER A 181 -1.76 22.63 14.76
N ALA A 182 -0.91 23.58 15.19
CA ALA A 182 -0.02 24.28 14.27
C ALA A 182 1.01 23.33 13.66
N LEU A 183 1.60 22.43 14.46
CA LEU A 183 2.55 21.44 13.97
C LEU A 183 1.89 20.49 12.98
N GLN A 184 0.69 20.00 13.29
CA GLN A 184 -0.07 19.13 12.40
C GLN A 184 -0.39 19.82 11.08
N ALA A 185 -0.89 21.04 11.12
CA ALA A 185 -1.18 21.83 9.93
C ALA A 185 0.07 22.07 9.06
N LEU A 186 1.22 22.33 9.69
CA LEU A 186 2.47 22.58 8.98
C LEU A 186 3.08 21.31 8.36
N VAL A 187 2.99 20.16 9.03
CA VAL A 187 3.62 18.90 8.58
C VAL A 187 2.69 18.09 7.67
N GLU A 188 1.45 17.89 8.08
CA GLU A 188 0.47 17.08 7.33
C GLU A 188 -0.30 17.90 6.30
N GLY A 189 -0.39 19.20 6.51
CA GLY A 189 -1.20 20.13 5.75
C GLY A 189 -2.61 20.30 6.34
N GLU A 190 -3.13 21.50 6.22
CA GLU A 190 -4.49 21.85 6.60
C GLU A 190 -5.31 22.30 5.41
N LYS A 191 -6.49 21.71 5.25
CA LYS A 191 -7.45 22.15 4.24
C LYS A 191 -8.11 23.46 4.70
N VAL A 192 -7.62 24.57 4.20
CA VAL A 192 -8.09 25.91 4.59
C VAL A 192 -9.30 26.41 3.78
N ALA A 193 -9.49 25.89 2.57
CA ALA A 193 -10.59 26.28 1.69
C ALA A 193 -10.87 25.23 0.61
N GLN A 194 -11.89 25.48 -0.19
CA GLN A 194 -12.22 24.68 -1.36
C GLN A 194 -12.44 25.62 -2.56
N ILE A 195 -11.74 25.38 -3.64
CA ILE A 195 -11.90 26.08 -4.91
C ILE A 195 -12.89 25.29 -5.76
N VAL A 196 -13.91 25.96 -6.29
CA VAL A 196 -14.93 25.36 -7.14
C VAL A 196 -14.78 25.90 -8.54
N GLU A 197 -14.49 25.02 -9.50
CA GLU A 197 -14.39 25.35 -10.93
C GLU A 197 -15.39 24.51 -11.72
N GLY A 198 -16.54 25.07 -12.02
CA GLY A 198 -17.63 24.35 -12.67
C GLY A 198 -18.13 23.19 -11.79
N SER A 199 -18.02 21.95 -12.28
CA SER A 199 -18.41 20.74 -11.54
C SER A 199 -17.26 20.17 -10.67
N ARG A 200 -16.06 20.73 -10.75
CA ARG A 200 -14.87 20.24 -10.03
C ARG A 200 -14.66 21.02 -8.75
N ARG A 201 -14.19 20.31 -7.73
CA ARG A 201 -13.87 20.88 -6.42
C ARG A 201 -12.43 20.49 -6.05
N PHE A 202 -11.62 21.49 -5.75
CA PHE A 202 -10.22 21.32 -5.35
C PHE A 202 -10.04 21.79 -3.91
N ALA A 203 -9.41 20.97 -3.07
CA ALA A 203 -9.03 21.39 -1.74
C ALA A 203 -7.82 22.34 -1.82
N LEU A 204 -7.91 23.48 -1.15
CA LEU A 204 -6.75 24.35 -0.89
C LEU A 204 -6.10 23.90 0.41
N VAL A 205 -4.90 23.38 0.31
CA VAL A 205 -4.13 22.85 1.46
C VAL A 205 -2.93 23.74 1.70
N VAL A 206 -2.68 24.09 2.95
CA VAL A 206 -1.49 24.83 3.39
C VAL A 206 -0.61 23.88 4.19
N LYS A 207 0.65 23.74 3.80
CA LYS A 207 1.67 22.94 4.50
C LYS A 207 3.06 23.57 4.32
N LEU A 208 4.02 23.13 5.13
CA LEU A 208 5.43 23.45 4.89
C LEU A 208 5.94 22.81 3.59
N PRO A 209 6.88 23.46 2.88
CA PRO A 209 7.54 22.82 1.75
C PRO A 209 8.38 21.63 2.21
N GLU A 210 8.53 20.61 1.34
CA GLU A 210 9.28 19.38 1.65
C GLU A 210 10.77 19.62 1.97
N SER A 211 11.26 20.79 1.67
CA SER A 211 12.64 21.22 1.96
C SER A 211 12.81 21.95 3.28
N ALA A 212 11.76 22.08 4.10
CA ALA A 212 11.80 22.81 5.36
C ALA A 212 12.26 21.96 6.54
#